data_113248549c1882cfeb28246b24370658
#
_entry.id   113248549c1882cfeb28246b24370658
#
_cell.length_a   1.000
_cell.length_b   1.000
_cell.length_c   1.000
_cell.angle_alpha   90.00
_cell.angle_beta   90.00
_cell.angle_gamma   90.00
#
_symmetry.space_group_name_H-M   'P 1'
#
loop_
_entity.id
_entity.type
_entity.pdbx_description
1 polymer ?
#
loop_
_entity_poly.entity_id
_entity_poly.type
_entity_poly.pdbx_seq_one_letter_code
_entity_poly.pdbx_strand_id
1 'polypeptide(L)'
;MARYVIPYFEGVNESAGELAGNAAAARLARNVTTDYGRLASAAGASPYIEAPAPGGAQSLYVFCETDADGERTEYVVAGTDSAVCVFRDGQWKTLYTGTAGDWGFLSYKKEDDSILIFGNGVDPVQCWDGASETATALAGAPAKGKYFALHYERVWMCGDAENPDRLYYSRMLDPNDWTGDVVTPEMGGGFVDLPTFDGGVITNLYSVGGDLCILKSTTALLLYGTSPENYQVTRMSGELGTIAGRTAAVYGQTGYFVTAHGIGVQSGTTIVLLDDRKLPRLFDATFCEEENCAEGLSPHFGGCAAGICFRERLYFALPLGQETVNSIVLEYDLARETYVLHDEIAVRGFARSGLMRERLLALGADGKVYALGTENTAGAQWTTPWIDFGTSEEKVLRAFALYGRLESPGRRPCVRVTVESERGKKVRYLEALGPREKLYKRRFRLGGRRFRVDISAVSGTRFCFTGGLELETE
;
A
#
# COMPACT_ATOMS: atom_id res chain seq x y z
N MET A 1 11.48 -9.66 43.92
CA MET A 1 11.17 -8.88 42.73
C MET A 1 10.95 -9.85 41.58
N ALA A 2 9.72 -9.93 41.08
CA ALA A 2 9.46 -10.69 39.89
C ALA A 2 9.77 -9.83 38.65
N ARG A 3 10.16 -10.48 37.54
CA ARG A 3 10.38 -9.82 36.27
C ARG A 3 9.39 -10.40 35.24
N TYR A 4 8.74 -9.54 34.50
CA TYR A 4 7.98 -9.90 33.33
C TYR A 4 8.73 -9.42 32.12
N VAL A 5 8.91 -10.28 31.12
CA VAL A 5 9.70 -9.99 29.95
C VAL A 5 8.82 -10.16 28.71
N ILE A 6 8.72 -9.12 27.89
CA ILE A 6 8.26 -9.18 26.51
C ILE A 6 9.52 -9.41 25.67
N PRO A 7 9.76 -10.63 25.17
CA PRO A 7 11.08 -11.00 24.66
C PRO A 7 11.39 -10.41 23.27
N TYR A 8 10.37 -10.02 22.53
CA TYR A 8 10.47 -9.46 21.17
C TYR A 8 9.30 -8.51 20.91
N PHE A 9 9.34 -7.82 19.80
CA PHE A 9 8.32 -6.87 19.37
C PHE A 9 7.71 -7.32 18.04
N GLU A 10 6.39 -7.20 17.93
CA GLU A 10 5.62 -7.50 16.72
C GLU A 10 4.86 -6.26 16.24
N GLY A 11 4.34 -6.31 15.03
CA GLY A 11 3.42 -5.32 14.48
C GLY A 11 2.04 -5.38 15.13
N VAL A 12 1.07 -4.70 14.54
CA VAL A 12 -0.29 -4.61 15.07
C VAL A 12 -1.00 -5.96 14.96
N ASN A 13 -1.58 -6.39 16.07
CA ASN A 13 -2.49 -7.53 16.14
C ASN A 13 -3.45 -7.35 17.31
N GLU A 14 -4.70 -7.01 17.03
CA GLU A 14 -5.77 -6.80 18.02
C GLU A 14 -6.79 -7.95 18.02
N SER A 15 -6.52 -9.08 17.31
CA SER A 15 -7.46 -10.19 17.12
C SER A 15 -7.92 -10.88 18.41
N ALA A 16 -7.11 -10.86 19.44
CA ALA A 16 -7.36 -11.58 20.69
C ALA A 16 -8.04 -10.74 21.80
N GLY A 17 -8.45 -9.52 21.49
CA GLY A 17 -8.99 -8.60 22.48
C GLY A 17 -7.92 -8.03 23.44
N GLU A 18 -8.32 -7.08 24.30
CA GLU A 18 -7.39 -6.25 25.06
C GLU A 18 -6.57 -6.97 26.15
N LEU A 19 -7.05 -8.09 26.68
CA LEU A 19 -6.40 -8.80 27.80
C LEU A 19 -5.85 -10.18 27.44
N ALA A 20 -6.36 -10.78 26.37
CA ALA A 20 -6.00 -12.14 25.97
C ALA A 20 -4.88 -12.19 24.92
N GLY A 21 -4.40 -11.03 24.45
CA GLY A 21 -3.44 -10.92 23.38
C GLY A 21 -2.01 -11.25 23.80
N ASN A 22 -1.18 -11.56 22.80
CA ASN A 22 0.25 -11.63 22.97
C ASN A 22 0.80 -10.24 23.33
N ALA A 23 1.45 -10.09 24.48
CA ALA A 23 2.04 -8.82 24.92
C ALA A 23 3.16 -8.30 23.98
N ALA A 24 3.74 -9.15 23.15
CA ALA A 24 4.71 -8.77 22.12
C ALA A 24 4.05 -8.13 20.88
N ALA A 25 2.77 -8.43 20.62
CA ALA A 25 2.00 -7.79 19.57
C ALA A 25 1.60 -6.37 19.99
N ALA A 26 1.62 -5.46 19.01
CA ALA A 26 1.23 -4.09 19.27
C ALA A 26 -0.28 -3.90 19.16
N ARG A 27 -0.84 -3.05 20.02
CA ARG A 27 -2.11 -2.38 19.76
C ARG A 27 -1.96 -1.27 18.71
N LEU A 28 -0.82 -0.61 18.72
CA LEU A 28 -0.45 0.43 17.76
C LEU A 28 1.04 0.30 17.46
N ALA A 29 1.36 0.20 16.17
CA ALA A 29 2.73 0.28 15.64
C ALA A 29 2.74 1.30 14.52
N ARG A 30 3.30 2.48 14.77
CA ARG A 30 3.30 3.62 13.84
C ARG A 30 4.71 4.10 13.60
N ASN A 31 5.10 4.18 12.31
CA ASN A 31 6.45 4.59 11.88
C ASN A 31 7.57 3.81 12.58
N VAL A 32 7.34 2.54 12.82
CA VAL A 32 8.31 1.59 13.40
C VAL A 32 8.53 0.41 12.47
N THR A 33 9.61 -0.31 12.67
CA THR A 33 9.79 -1.66 12.13
C THR A 33 10.00 -2.64 13.29
N THR A 34 9.41 -3.83 13.15
CA THR A 34 9.53 -4.91 14.13
C THR A 34 10.33 -6.09 13.56
N ASP A 35 11.11 -5.84 12.52
CA ASP A 35 11.91 -6.85 11.85
C ASP A 35 12.82 -7.61 12.81
N TYR A 36 12.79 -8.92 12.72
CA TYR A 36 13.56 -9.84 13.57
C TYR A 36 13.29 -9.68 15.08
N GLY A 37 12.05 -9.30 15.45
CA GLY A 37 11.66 -9.11 16.86
C GLY A 37 12.25 -7.88 17.52
N ARG A 38 12.89 -6.98 16.76
CA ARG A 38 13.42 -5.71 17.27
C ARG A 38 12.35 -4.64 17.15
N LEU A 39 12.40 -3.63 17.99
CA LEU A 39 11.64 -2.40 17.79
C LEU A 39 12.58 -1.29 17.35
N ALA A 40 12.41 -0.82 16.12
CA ALA A 40 13.23 0.25 15.59
C ALA A 40 12.36 1.32 14.89
N SER A 41 12.90 2.55 14.80
CA SER A 41 12.29 3.57 13.95
C SER A 41 12.28 3.09 12.49
N ALA A 42 11.13 3.20 11.83
CA ALA A 42 11.04 2.91 10.40
C ALA A 42 11.91 3.88 9.59
N ALA A 43 12.38 3.38 8.47
CA ALA A 43 12.98 4.24 7.46
C ALA A 43 11.88 5.12 6.85
N GLY A 44 12.10 6.42 6.81
CA GLY A 44 11.12 7.38 6.36
C GLY A 44 11.23 7.72 4.88
N ALA A 45 10.80 8.91 4.53
CA ALA A 45 10.74 9.39 3.18
C ALA A 45 11.70 10.57 2.95
N SER A 46 12.22 10.69 1.74
CA SER A 46 12.94 11.87 1.29
C SER A 46 12.47 12.31 -0.09
N PRO A 47 12.47 13.62 -0.38
CA PRO A 47 12.12 14.10 -1.70
C PRO A 47 13.00 13.45 -2.79
N TYR A 48 12.36 12.90 -3.80
CA TYR A 48 12.97 12.37 -5.01
C TYR A 48 12.84 13.36 -6.16
N ILE A 49 11.64 13.96 -6.28
CA ILE A 49 11.36 15.12 -7.13
C ILE A 49 10.75 16.20 -6.24
N GLU A 50 11.46 17.30 -6.06
CA GLU A 50 10.99 18.41 -5.20
C GLU A 50 9.98 19.32 -5.91
N ALA A 51 10.06 19.41 -7.24
CA ALA A 51 9.09 20.17 -8.03
C ALA A 51 7.73 19.47 -7.97
N PRO A 52 6.68 20.11 -7.43
CA PRO A 52 5.37 19.49 -7.34
C PRO A 52 4.79 19.23 -8.74
N ALA A 53 4.16 18.09 -8.92
CA ALA A 53 3.41 17.78 -10.12
C ALA A 53 2.23 18.77 -10.26
N PRO A 54 1.93 19.25 -11.47
CA PRO A 54 0.88 20.23 -11.68
C PRO A 54 -0.51 19.65 -11.38
N GLY A 55 -1.44 20.53 -10.97
CA GLY A 55 -2.87 20.31 -11.04
C GLY A 55 -3.43 19.10 -10.30
N GLY A 56 -3.19 18.92 -8.99
CA GLY A 56 -3.90 17.90 -8.23
C GLY A 56 -3.57 16.45 -8.65
N ALA A 57 -2.28 16.14 -8.85
CA ALA A 57 -1.83 14.80 -9.23
C ALA A 57 -2.35 13.72 -8.25
N GLN A 58 -2.93 12.64 -8.80
CA GLN A 58 -3.57 11.55 -8.04
C GLN A 58 -2.96 10.17 -8.32
N SER A 59 -2.26 10.00 -9.42
CA SER A 59 -1.61 8.75 -9.80
C SER A 59 -0.16 8.98 -10.17
N LEU A 60 0.68 7.98 -9.89
CA LEU A 60 2.10 7.97 -10.17
C LEU A 60 2.46 6.69 -10.94
N TYR A 61 3.29 6.81 -11.93
CA TYR A 61 3.81 5.70 -12.71
C TYR A 61 5.27 5.93 -13.05
N VAL A 62 6.04 4.87 -13.25
CA VAL A 62 7.39 4.94 -13.80
C VAL A 62 7.40 4.16 -15.11
N PHE A 63 7.61 4.87 -16.19
CA PHE A 63 7.80 4.30 -17.51
C PHE A 63 9.28 4.06 -17.76
N CYS A 64 9.63 2.87 -18.19
CA CYS A 64 11.00 2.52 -18.58
C CYS A 64 11.03 2.34 -20.09
N GLU A 65 11.59 3.32 -20.78
CA GLU A 65 11.92 3.23 -22.19
C GLU A 65 13.19 2.37 -22.36
N THR A 66 13.22 1.59 -23.43
CA THR A 66 14.43 0.91 -23.89
C THR A 66 14.61 1.34 -25.34
N ASP A 67 15.71 2.00 -25.63
CA ASP A 67 16.04 2.43 -27.00
C ASP A 67 16.58 1.29 -27.88
N ALA A 68 16.84 1.58 -29.16
CA ALA A 68 17.36 0.61 -30.12
C ALA A 68 18.76 0.08 -29.77
N ASP A 69 19.54 0.80 -28.96
CA ASP A 69 20.86 0.39 -28.47
C ASP A 69 20.77 -0.43 -27.17
N GLY A 70 19.55 -0.62 -26.64
CA GLY A 70 19.28 -1.33 -25.39
C GLY A 70 19.51 -0.50 -24.12
N GLU A 71 19.79 0.78 -24.25
CA GLU A 71 19.89 1.72 -23.15
C GLU A 71 18.51 1.93 -22.54
N ARG A 72 18.46 2.00 -21.22
CA ARG A 72 17.21 2.16 -20.48
C ARG A 72 17.13 3.51 -19.82
N THR A 73 16.03 4.20 -20.05
CA THR A 73 15.71 5.49 -19.41
C THR A 73 14.40 5.38 -18.64
N GLU A 74 14.40 5.82 -17.38
CA GLU A 74 13.18 5.89 -16.57
C GLU A 74 12.59 7.29 -16.55
N TYR A 75 11.29 7.36 -16.79
CA TYR A 75 10.50 8.58 -16.71
C TYR A 75 9.46 8.45 -15.61
N VAL A 76 9.43 9.44 -14.71
CA VAL A 76 8.36 9.55 -13.73
C VAL A 76 7.18 10.27 -14.36
N VAL A 77 6.02 9.62 -14.37
CA VAL A 77 4.78 10.10 -14.96
C VAL A 77 3.73 10.30 -13.87
N ALA A 78 3.05 11.41 -13.90
CA ALA A 78 1.95 11.73 -12.99
C ALA A 78 0.66 11.97 -13.76
N GLY A 79 -0.42 11.34 -13.30
CA GLY A 79 -1.78 11.64 -13.76
C GLY A 79 -2.41 12.66 -12.83
N THR A 80 -2.91 13.75 -13.39
CA THR A 80 -3.57 14.86 -12.69
C THR A 80 -5.08 14.86 -12.95
N ASP A 81 -5.81 15.80 -12.41
CA ASP A 81 -7.27 15.93 -12.59
C ASP A 81 -7.69 16.08 -14.06
N SER A 82 -6.79 16.53 -14.95
CA SER A 82 -7.10 16.76 -16.36
C SER A 82 -5.93 16.54 -17.32
N ALA A 83 -4.81 16.03 -16.86
CA ALA A 83 -3.63 15.87 -17.70
C ALA A 83 -2.76 14.69 -17.27
N VAL A 84 -1.94 14.20 -18.19
CA VAL A 84 -0.81 13.32 -17.91
C VAL A 84 0.48 14.11 -18.16
N CYS A 85 1.36 14.12 -17.15
CA CYS A 85 2.59 14.86 -17.17
C CYS A 85 3.78 13.94 -16.92
N VAL A 86 4.93 14.23 -17.53
CA VAL A 86 6.21 13.55 -17.34
C VAL A 86 7.23 14.50 -16.72
N PHE A 87 8.03 13.98 -15.80
CA PHE A 87 9.18 14.74 -15.28
C PHE A 87 10.40 14.51 -16.17
N ARG A 88 10.82 15.57 -16.86
CA ARG A 88 11.93 15.54 -17.82
C ARG A 88 12.70 16.86 -17.75
N ASP A 89 14.03 16.82 -17.83
CA ASP A 89 14.92 17.99 -17.80
C ASP A 89 14.70 18.89 -16.57
N GLY A 90 14.40 18.28 -15.40
CA GLY A 90 14.21 19.00 -14.15
C GLY A 90 12.84 19.69 -13.98
N GLN A 91 11.90 19.44 -14.88
CA GLN A 91 10.55 20.05 -14.83
C GLN A 91 9.46 19.07 -15.30
N TRP A 92 8.22 19.35 -14.89
CA TRP A 92 7.04 18.63 -15.37
C TRP A 92 6.61 19.19 -16.74
N LYS A 93 6.47 18.29 -17.72
CA LYS A 93 5.98 18.57 -19.08
C LYS A 93 4.67 17.82 -19.30
N THR A 94 3.68 18.50 -19.89
CA THR A 94 2.39 17.87 -20.19
C THR A 94 2.51 17.01 -21.45
N LEU A 95 2.19 15.72 -21.33
CA LEU A 95 2.11 14.79 -22.46
C LEU A 95 0.74 14.83 -23.14
N TYR A 96 -0.32 14.95 -22.34
CA TYR A 96 -1.70 14.96 -22.82
C TYR A 96 -2.60 15.77 -21.89
N THR A 97 -3.54 16.51 -22.45
CA THR A 97 -4.60 17.19 -21.72
C THR A 97 -5.92 16.52 -22.03
N GLY A 98 -6.58 15.99 -21.03
CA GLY A 98 -7.85 15.30 -21.12
C GLY A 98 -8.98 16.08 -20.46
N THR A 99 -10.16 15.45 -20.38
CA THR A 99 -11.39 16.02 -19.81
C THR A 99 -11.72 15.48 -18.42
N ALA A 100 -11.02 14.44 -17.98
CA ALA A 100 -11.20 13.82 -16.67
C ALA A 100 -9.86 13.32 -16.12
N GLY A 101 -9.76 13.22 -14.79
CA GLY A 101 -8.65 12.61 -14.06
C GLY A 101 -8.82 11.10 -13.85
N ASP A 102 -8.05 10.55 -12.95
CA ASP A 102 -8.02 9.12 -12.58
C ASP A 102 -7.49 8.23 -13.71
N TRP A 103 -6.22 8.40 -14.02
CA TRP A 103 -5.50 7.76 -15.10
C TRP A 103 -4.98 6.37 -14.72
N GLY A 104 -5.20 5.40 -15.61
CA GLY A 104 -4.53 4.11 -15.61
C GLY A 104 -3.37 4.09 -16.60
N PHE A 105 -2.36 3.27 -16.31
CA PHE A 105 -1.12 3.20 -17.08
C PHE A 105 -0.69 1.75 -17.30
N LEU A 106 -0.04 1.51 -18.45
CA LEU A 106 0.59 0.24 -18.79
C LEU A 106 1.84 0.49 -19.62
N SER A 107 2.97 -0.09 -19.24
CA SER A 107 4.13 -0.20 -20.14
C SER A 107 3.99 -1.42 -21.02
N TYR A 108 4.14 -1.24 -22.33
CA TYR A 108 4.18 -2.32 -23.30
C TYR A 108 5.51 -2.26 -24.05
N LYS A 109 6.20 -3.40 -24.12
CA LYS A 109 7.44 -3.54 -24.88
C LYS A 109 7.16 -4.32 -26.18
N LYS A 110 7.51 -3.71 -27.31
CA LYS A 110 7.42 -4.32 -28.62
C LYS A 110 8.81 -4.33 -29.26
N GLU A 111 9.40 -5.51 -29.46
CA GLU A 111 10.75 -5.67 -29.99
C GLU A 111 11.78 -4.79 -29.26
N ASP A 112 12.33 -3.79 -29.92
CA ASP A 112 13.31 -2.85 -29.35
C ASP A 112 12.67 -1.57 -28.80
N ASP A 113 11.37 -1.33 -29.06
CA ASP A 113 10.64 -0.15 -28.64
C ASP A 113 9.76 -0.43 -27.41
N SER A 114 9.69 0.52 -26.53
CA SER A 114 8.76 0.53 -25.38
C SER A 114 7.76 1.68 -25.53
N ILE A 115 6.49 1.42 -25.25
CA ILE A 115 5.45 2.45 -25.22
C ILE A 115 4.74 2.47 -23.88
N LEU A 116 4.38 3.67 -23.44
CA LEU A 116 3.46 3.89 -22.33
C LEU A 116 2.04 4.04 -22.90
N ILE A 117 1.13 3.17 -22.50
CA ILE A 117 -0.30 3.25 -22.80
C ILE A 117 -1.01 3.81 -21.58
N PHE A 118 -1.93 4.75 -21.78
CA PHE A 118 -2.72 5.31 -20.67
C PHE A 118 -4.11 5.80 -21.12
N GLY A 119 -5.02 5.87 -20.15
CA GLY A 119 -6.39 6.33 -20.36
C GLY A 119 -7.13 6.55 -19.05
N ASN A 120 -8.29 7.21 -19.15
CA ASN A 120 -9.14 7.57 -18.01
C ASN A 120 -10.59 7.05 -18.15
N GLY A 121 -10.89 6.28 -19.18
CA GLY A 121 -12.22 5.74 -19.46
C GLY A 121 -13.21 6.71 -20.13
N VAL A 122 -12.81 7.95 -20.34
CA VAL A 122 -13.64 9.01 -20.93
C VAL A 122 -13.04 9.54 -22.22
N ASP A 123 -11.76 9.85 -22.19
CA ASP A 123 -11.00 10.33 -23.35
C ASP A 123 -10.42 9.16 -24.15
N PRO A 124 -10.03 9.40 -25.43
CA PRO A 124 -9.36 8.39 -26.23
C PRO A 124 -8.09 7.87 -25.55
N VAL A 125 -7.87 6.56 -25.63
CA VAL A 125 -6.65 5.92 -25.11
C VAL A 125 -5.43 6.48 -25.83
N GLN A 126 -4.42 6.84 -25.07
CA GLN A 126 -3.18 7.47 -25.56
C GLN A 126 -2.00 6.51 -25.46
N CYS A 127 -1.00 6.74 -26.29
CA CYS A 127 0.31 6.12 -26.15
C CYS A 127 1.43 7.17 -26.27
N TRP A 128 2.56 6.89 -25.61
CA TRP A 128 3.76 7.71 -25.63
C TRP A 128 5.01 6.83 -25.76
N ASP A 129 5.92 7.22 -26.61
CA ASP A 129 7.14 6.49 -26.98
C ASP A 129 8.36 6.80 -26.11
N GLY A 130 8.23 7.69 -25.12
CA GLY A 130 9.38 8.15 -24.30
C GLY A 130 10.16 9.32 -24.90
N ALA A 131 10.15 9.46 -26.23
CA ALA A 131 10.94 10.46 -26.95
C ALA A 131 10.14 11.71 -27.36
N SER A 132 8.93 11.52 -27.85
CA SER A 132 8.05 12.59 -28.34
C SER A 132 7.68 13.60 -27.25
N GLU A 133 7.41 14.85 -27.66
CA GLU A 133 7.00 15.89 -26.70
C GLU A 133 5.59 15.68 -26.16
N THR A 134 4.72 15.06 -26.95
CA THR A 134 3.31 14.80 -26.60
C THR A 134 2.92 13.36 -26.92
N ALA A 135 1.94 12.84 -26.19
CA ALA A 135 1.34 11.55 -26.48
C ALA A 135 0.39 11.65 -27.70
N THR A 136 0.14 10.53 -28.33
CA THR A 136 -0.78 10.38 -29.45
C THR A 136 -1.82 9.32 -29.13
N ALA A 137 -2.98 9.37 -29.80
CA ALA A 137 -3.99 8.32 -29.65
C ALA A 137 -3.42 6.95 -30.05
N LEU A 138 -3.68 5.92 -29.26
CA LEU A 138 -3.28 4.55 -29.56
C LEU A 138 -4.05 4.07 -30.81
N ALA A 139 -3.33 3.76 -31.86
CA ALA A 139 -3.93 3.38 -33.14
C ALA A 139 -4.78 2.11 -32.99
N GLY A 140 -5.94 2.09 -33.67
CA GLY A 140 -6.84 0.95 -33.66
C GLY A 140 -7.51 0.59 -32.35
N ALA A 141 -7.11 1.22 -31.25
CA ALA A 141 -7.70 0.93 -29.93
C ALA A 141 -9.20 1.33 -29.89
N PRO A 142 -10.02 0.62 -29.10
CA PRO A 142 -11.32 1.13 -28.69
C PRO A 142 -11.20 2.52 -28.10
N ALA A 143 -12.22 3.36 -28.33
CA ALA A 143 -12.12 4.79 -28.07
C ALA A 143 -11.80 5.13 -26.61
N LYS A 144 -12.20 4.27 -25.66
CA LYS A 144 -12.14 4.57 -24.23
C LYS A 144 -11.65 3.36 -23.44
N GLY A 145 -10.84 3.59 -22.42
CA GLY A 145 -10.35 2.59 -21.49
C GLY A 145 -9.60 3.23 -20.33
N LYS A 146 -9.60 2.56 -19.19
CA LYS A 146 -8.99 3.09 -17.96
C LYS A 146 -8.06 2.09 -17.28
N TYR A 147 -8.45 0.85 -17.21
CA TYR A 147 -7.69 -0.20 -16.54
C TYR A 147 -7.05 -1.09 -17.59
N PHE A 148 -5.76 -1.37 -17.41
CA PHE A 148 -4.97 -2.09 -18.38
C PHE A 148 -4.18 -3.23 -17.71
N ALA A 149 -4.03 -4.35 -18.42
CA ALA A 149 -3.11 -5.42 -18.04
C ALA A 149 -2.44 -6.01 -19.28
N LEU A 150 -1.23 -6.52 -19.11
CA LEU A 150 -0.58 -7.37 -20.09
C LEU A 150 -0.82 -8.83 -19.69
N HIS A 151 -1.45 -9.60 -20.58
CA HIS A 151 -1.74 -10.99 -20.34
C HIS A 151 -1.68 -11.78 -21.65
N TYR A 152 -0.89 -12.85 -21.71
CA TYR A 152 -0.61 -13.63 -22.93
C TYR A 152 -0.27 -12.76 -24.14
N GLU A 153 0.72 -11.88 -23.97
CA GLU A 153 1.23 -10.98 -25.02
C GLU A 153 0.17 -10.05 -25.65
N ARG A 154 -0.95 -9.83 -24.96
CA ARG A 154 -2.03 -8.96 -25.36
C ARG A 154 -2.20 -7.83 -24.34
N VAL A 155 -2.54 -6.67 -24.83
CA VAL A 155 -3.07 -5.59 -24.00
C VAL A 155 -4.54 -5.87 -23.74
N TRP A 156 -4.90 -6.00 -22.48
CA TRP A 156 -6.27 -6.08 -22.00
C TRP A 156 -6.68 -4.75 -21.43
N MET A 157 -7.91 -4.35 -21.68
CA MET A 157 -8.41 -3.03 -21.32
C MET A 157 -9.89 -3.09 -20.93
N CYS A 158 -10.28 -2.34 -19.91
CA CYS A 158 -11.66 -2.13 -19.49
C CYS A 158 -11.85 -0.74 -18.85
N GLY A 159 -13.06 -0.48 -18.32
CA GLY A 159 -13.40 0.82 -17.73
C GLY A 159 -13.80 1.86 -18.78
N ASP A 160 -14.36 1.43 -19.90
CA ASP A 160 -15.07 2.27 -20.85
C ASP A 160 -16.40 2.71 -20.24
N ALA A 161 -16.59 4.03 -20.10
CA ALA A 161 -17.80 4.58 -19.50
C ALA A 161 -19.07 4.28 -20.30
N GLU A 162 -18.97 4.03 -21.61
CA GLU A 162 -20.09 3.68 -22.49
C GLU A 162 -20.39 2.18 -22.49
N ASN A 163 -19.38 1.35 -22.20
CA ASN A 163 -19.48 -0.11 -22.13
C ASN A 163 -18.87 -0.63 -20.82
N PRO A 164 -19.48 -0.38 -19.66
CA PRO A 164 -18.87 -0.59 -18.34
C PRO A 164 -18.59 -2.06 -18.01
N ASP A 165 -19.26 -3.00 -18.67
CA ASP A 165 -19.09 -4.45 -18.50
C ASP A 165 -18.28 -5.10 -19.62
N ARG A 166 -17.62 -4.30 -20.49
CA ARG A 166 -16.85 -4.81 -21.61
C ARG A 166 -15.37 -4.88 -21.31
N LEU A 167 -14.76 -6.02 -21.62
CA LEU A 167 -13.34 -6.28 -21.55
C LEU A 167 -12.80 -6.41 -22.99
N TYR A 168 -11.95 -5.48 -23.38
CA TYR A 168 -11.30 -5.46 -24.69
C TYR A 168 -9.93 -6.15 -24.62
N TYR A 169 -9.49 -6.75 -25.72
CA TYR A 169 -8.15 -7.30 -25.87
C TYR A 169 -7.58 -7.02 -27.25
N SER A 170 -6.29 -6.68 -27.29
CA SER A 170 -5.58 -6.46 -28.56
C SER A 170 -5.24 -7.77 -29.25
N ARG A 171 -4.82 -7.69 -30.52
CA ARG A 171 -4.11 -8.76 -31.19
C ARG A 171 -2.88 -9.17 -30.36
N MET A 172 -2.53 -10.44 -30.38
CA MET A 172 -1.30 -10.94 -29.75
C MET A 172 -0.07 -10.25 -30.37
N LEU A 173 0.82 -9.73 -29.53
CA LEU A 173 2.04 -9.00 -29.92
C LEU A 173 1.81 -7.69 -30.68
N ASP A 174 0.55 -7.22 -30.81
CA ASP A 174 0.26 -5.94 -31.47
C ASP A 174 -0.78 -5.12 -30.68
N PRO A 175 -0.35 -4.07 -29.99
CA PRO A 175 -1.25 -3.20 -29.22
C PRO A 175 -2.05 -2.23 -30.10
N ASN A 176 -1.77 -2.16 -31.41
CA ASN A 176 -2.44 -1.28 -32.37
C ASN A 176 -3.56 -1.98 -33.18
N ASP A 177 -3.72 -3.29 -33.03
CA ASP A 177 -4.78 -4.04 -33.70
C ASP A 177 -5.73 -4.67 -32.64
N TRP A 178 -7.00 -4.28 -32.71
CA TRP A 178 -8.06 -4.74 -31.81
C TRP A 178 -9.18 -5.44 -32.57
N THR A 179 -8.89 -5.90 -33.76
CA THR A 179 -9.85 -6.56 -34.64
C THR A 179 -9.69 -8.07 -34.66
N GLY A 180 -10.78 -8.77 -34.88
CA GLY A 180 -10.74 -10.22 -35.10
C GLY A 180 -9.96 -10.59 -36.36
N ASP A 181 -9.28 -11.71 -36.34
CA ASP A 181 -8.56 -12.27 -37.47
C ASP A 181 -9.29 -13.54 -37.97
N VAL A 182 -9.64 -13.56 -39.25
CA VAL A 182 -10.35 -14.69 -39.87
C VAL A 182 -9.39 -15.81 -40.27
N VAL A 183 -8.12 -15.48 -40.48
CA VAL A 183 -7.09 -16.45 -40.94
C VAL A 183 -6.43 -17.12 -39.76
N THR A 184 -6.13 -16.34 -38.71
CA THR A 184 -5.52 -16.78 -37.45
C THR A 184 -6.36 -16.30 -36.26
N PRO A 185 -7.54 -16.89 -36.04
CA PRO A 185 -8.49 -16.40 -35.01
C PRO A 185 -7.88 -16.34 -33.62
N GLU A 186 -6.98 -17.26 -33.31
CA GLU A 186 -6.24 -17.33 -32.05
C GLU A 186 -5.32 -16.12 -31.80
N MET A 187 -4.94 -15.40 -32.87
CA MET A 187 -4.10 -14.20 -32.78
C MET A 187 -4.92 -12.90 -32.72
N GLY A 188 -6.16 -12.91 -33.21
CA GLY A 188 -6.98 -11.71 -33.37
C GLY A 188 -7.32 -10.99 -32.07
N GLY A 189 -7.61 -9.68 -32.18
CA GLY A 189 -8.18 -8.86 -31.10
C GLY A 189 -9.69 -8.95 -31.03
N GLY A 190 -10.29 -8.30 -30.03
CA GLY A 190 -11.74 -8.27 -29.86
C GLY A 190 -12.20 -7.81 -28.48
N PHE A 191 -13.34 -8.31 -28.05
CA PHE A 191 -13.88 -8.04 -26.73
C PHE A 191 -14.67 -9.23 -26.17
N VAL A 192 -14.85 -9.23 -24.85
CA VAL A 192 -15.72 -10.13 -24.10
C VAL A 192 -16.67 -9.28 -23.27
N ASP A 193 -17.97 -9.49 -23.43
CA ASP A 193 -18.97 -8.89 -22.53
C ASP A 193 -19.06 -9.73 -21.25
N LEU A 194 -18.82 -9.08 -20.13
CA LEU A 194 -18.82 -9.75 -18.83
C LEU A 194 -20.23 -9.90 -18.28
N PRO A 195 -20.51 -10.96 -17.53
CA PRO A 195 -21.80 -11.13 -16.87
C PRO A 195 -22.08 -10.03 -15.84
N THR A 196 -23.29 -9.47 -15.86
CA THR A 196 -23.73 -8.37 -14.99
C THR A 196 -24.60 -8.83 -13.82
N PHE A 197 -24.37 -10.02 -13.31
CA PHE A 197 -25.25 -10.66 -12.31
C PHE A 197 -25.41 -9.85 -11.02
N ASP A 198 -24.43 -9.04 -10.68
CA ASP A 198 -24.38 -8.31 -9.42
C ASP A 198 -24.58 -6.78 -9.57
N GLY A 199 -24.67 -6.31 -10.83
CA GLY A 199 -24.78 -4.88 -11.12
C GLY A 199 -23.56 -4.04 -10.75
N GLY A 200 -22.47 -4.67 -10.31
CA GLY A 200 -21.23 -3.98 -9.93
C GLY A 200 -20.41 -3.54 -11.15
N VAL A 201 -19.72 -2.40 -11.06
CA VAL A 201 -18.83 -1.90 -12.11
C VAL A 201 -17.44 -2.52 -12.00
N ILE A 202 -16.74 -2.64 -13.12
CA ILE A 202 -15.32 -3.05 -13.11
C ILE A 202 -14.50 -1.94 -12.48
N THR A 203 -13.61 -2.30 -11.57
CA THR A 203 -12.77 -1.37 -10.82
C THR A 203 -11.28 -1.54 -11.10
N ASN A 204 -10.87 -2.70 -11.60
CA ASN A 204 -9.50 -2.96 -12.08
C ASN A 204 -9.40 -4.34 -12.75
N LEU A 205 -8.26 -4.61 -13.37
CA LEU A 205 -7.86 -5.94 -13.84
C LEU A 205 -6.36 -6.14 -13.65
N TYR A 206 -5.94 -7.40 -13.45
CA TYR A 206 -4.53 -7.77 -13.35
C TYR A 206 -4.31 -9.23 -13.74
N SER A 207 -3.13 -9.51 -14.30
CA SER A 207 -2.71 -10.87 -14.63
C SER A 207 -2.06 -11.54 -13.42
N VAL A 208 -2.46 -12.76 -13.10
CA VAL A 208 -1.95 -13.52 -11.97
C VAL A 208 -2.05 -15.02 -12.22
N GLY A 209 -0.97 -15.78 -11.99
CA GLY A 209 -0.98 -17.23 -12.05
C GLY A 209 -1.35 -17.85 -13.41
N GLY A 210 -1.27 -17.08 -14.50
CA GLY A 210 -1.68 -17.51 -15.84
C GLY A 210 -3.14 -17.19 -16.20
N ASP A 211 -3.87 -16.53 -15.30
CA ASP A 211 -5.25 -16.09 -15.49
C ASP A 211 -5.37 -14.56 -15.42
N LEU A 212 -6.46 -14.00 -15.93
CA LEU A 212 -6.78 -12.59 -15.80
C LEU A 212 -7.88 -12.40 -14.75
N CYS A 213 -7.55 -11.76 -13.65
CA CYS A 213 -8.51 -11.37 -12.62
C CYS A 213 -9.14 -10.02 -12.98
N ILE A 214 -10.46 -9.94 -12.92
CA ILE A 214 -11.25 -8.73 -13.14
C ILE A 214 -11.98 -8.40 -11.85
N LEU A 215 -11.57 -7.32 -11.22
CA LEU A 215 -12.20 -6.82 -10.00
C LEU A 215 -13.44 -6.01 -10.33
N LYS A 216 -14.52 -6.27 -9.62
CA LYS A 216 -15.75 -5.46 -9.63
C LYS A 216 -16.00 -4.88 -8.24
N SER A 217 -16.93 -3.96 -8.13
CA SER A 217 -17.21 -3.29 -6.85
C SER A 217 -17.71 -4.23 -5.76
N THR A 218 -18.39 -5.31 -6.11
CA THR A 218 -19.01 -6.26 -5.15
C THR A 218 -18.48 -7.69 -5.27
N THR A 219 -17.84 -8.04 -6.39
CA THR A 219 -17.33 -9.38 -6.68
C THR A 219 -16.06 -9.31 -7.53
N ALA A 220 -15.52 -10.46 -7.90
CA ALA A 220 -14.46 -10.56 -8.89
C ALA A 220 -14.74 -11.74 -9.85
N LEU A 221 -14.24 -11.59 -11.06
CA LEU A 221 -14.31 -12.57 -12.12
C LEU A 221 -12.90 -13.03 -12.48
N LEU A 222 -12.80 -14.25 -12.98
CA LEU A 222 -11.58 -14.82 -13.52
C LEU A 222 -11.81 -15.17 -14.98
N LEU A 223 -10.97 -14.65 -15.85
CA LEU A 223 -10.91 -15.07 -17.23
C LEU A 223 -9.72 -16.02 -17.40
N TYR A 224 -9.98 -17.20 -17.88
CA TYR A 224 -8.99 -18.19 -18.23
C TYR A 224 -9.10 -18.63 -19.69
N GLY A 225 -8.06 -19.26 -20.19
CA GLY A 225 -7.91 -19.54 -21.61
C GLY A 225 -6.76 -18.72 -22.21
N THR A 226 -6.22 -19.17 -23.33
CA THR A 226 -5.03 -18.59 -23.96
C THR A 226 -5.33 -17.90 -25.29
N SER A 227 -6.53 -18.12 -25.84
CA SER A 227 -6.95 -17.56 -27.12
C SER A 227 -8.42 -17.19 -27.13
N PRO A 228 -8.86 -16.29 -28.04
CA PRO A 228 -10.26 -15.90 -28.18
C PRO A 228 -11.25 -17.05 -28.34
N GLU A 229 -10.81 -18.17 -28.90
CA GLU A 229 -11.64 -19.34 -29.13
C GLU A 229 -11.92 -20.14 -27.83
N ASN A 230 -11.11 -19.98 -26.79
CA ASN A 230 -11.23 -20.72 -25.55
C ASN A 230 -11.33 -19.84 -24.28
N TYR A 231 -11.54 -18.54 -24.42
CA TYR A 231 -11.75 -17.69 -23.26
C TYR A 231 -13.06 -18.06 -22.54
N GLN A 232 -12.93 -18.24 -21.24
CA GLN A 232 -14.06 -18.48 -20.37
C GLN A 232 -13.97 -17.58 -19.14
N VAL A 233 -15.13 -17.02 -18.75
CA VAL A 233 -15.23 -16.16 -17.59
C VAL A 233 -16.02 -16.88 -16.52
N THR A 234 -15.48 -16.95 -15.32
CA THR A 234 -16.13 -17.51 -14.16
C THR A 234 -16.17 -16.53 -12.99
N ARG A 235 -17.22 -16.61 -12.17
CA ARG A 235 -17.29 -15.85 -10.93
C ARG A 235 -16.39 -16.50 -9.90
N MET A 236 -15.57 -15.70 -9.22
CA MET A 236 -14.76 -16.19 -8.12
C MET A 236 -15.61 -16.47 -6.88
N SER A 237 -15.23 -17.48 -6.11
CA SER A 237 -15.87 -17.74 -4.83
C SER A 237 -15.43 -16.70 -3.78
N GLY A 238 -16.32 -16.45 -2.79
CA GLY A 238 -16.03 -15.53 -1.68
C GLY A 238 -16.75 -14.20 -1.73
N GLU A 239 -17.43 -13.85 -2.83
CA GLU A 239 -18.27 -12.64 -2.97
C GLU A 239 -17.61 -11.34 -2.47
N LEU A 240 -16.31 -11.22 -2.68
CA LEU A 240 -15.51 -10.05 -2.31
C LEU A 240 -15.10 -9.29 -3.56
N GLY A 241 -15.45 -8.02 -3.59
CA GLY A 241 -15.00 -7.05 -4.58
C GLY A 241 -14.34 -5.86 -3.91
N THR A 242 -14.03 -4.84 -4.71
CA THR A 242 -13.47 -3.59 -4.19
C THR A 242 -13.94 -2.39 -5.01
N ILE A 243 -14.27 -1.31 -4.33
CA ILE A 243 -14.47 0.01 -4.96
C ILE A 243 -13.13 0.74 -5.15
N ALA A 244 -12.05 0.27 -4.51
CA ALA A 244 -10.71 0.85 -4.55
C ALA A 244 -9.77 0.03 -5.46
N GLY A 245 -10.11 -0.08 -6.75
CA GLY A 245 -9.34 -0.88 -7.71
C GLY A 245 -7.85 -0.52 -7.78
N ARG A 246 -7.47 0.74 -7.55
CA ARG A 246 -6.06 1.17 -7.51
C ARG A 246 -5.25 0.55 -6.36
N THR A 247 -5.89 -0.15 -5.43
CA THR A 247 -5.20 -0.91 -4.38
C THR A 247 -4.73 -2.29 -4.85
N ALA A 248 -5.13 -2.74 -6.05
CA ALA A 248 -4.73 -4.04 -6.56
C ALA A 248 -3.21 -4.16 -6.70
N ALA A 249 -2.64 -5.18 -6.07
CA ALA A 249 -1.23 -5.49 -6.06
C ALA A 249 -1.02 -6.99 -6.23
N VAL A 250 0.02 -7.40 -6.94
CA VAL A 250 0.32 -8.81 -7.19
C VAL A 250 1.69 -9.15 -6.62
N TYR A 251 1.75 -10.28 -5.91
CA TYR A 251 3.01 -10.90 -5.48
C TYR A 251 2.99 -12.40 -5.78
N GLY A 252 3.94 -12.84 -6.59
CA GLY A 252 3.96 -14.23 -7.06
C GLY A 252 2.72 -14.61 -7.85
N GLN A 253 1.94 -15.55 -7.34
CA GLN A 253 0.69 -16.03 -7.94
C GLN A 253 -0.54 -15.61 -7.11
N THR A 254 -0.43 -14.54 -6.37
CA THR A 254 -1.47 -14.08 -5.45
C THR A 254 -1.76 -12.60 -5.70
N GLY A 255 -3.03 -12.26 -5.84
CA GLY A 255 -3.52 -10.90 -5.92
C GLY A 255 -4.00 -10.39 -4.56
N TYR A 256 -3.77 -9.11 -4.27
CA TYR A 256 -4.18 -8.44 -3.04
C TYR A 256 -4.87 -7.13 -3.38
N PHE A 257 -5.93 -6.79 -2.64
CA PHE A 257 -6.64 -5.53 -2.80
C PHE A 257 -7.39 -5.16 -1.51
N VAL A 258 -7.67 -3.89 -1.30
CA VAL A 258 -8.41 -3.43 -0.12
C VAL A 258 -9.91 -3.51 -0.37
N THR A 259 -10.63 -4.11 0.56
CA THR A 259 -12.10 -4.12 0.62
C THR A 259 -12.59 -3.29 1.80
N ALA A 260 -13.89 -3.07 1.91
CA ALA A 260 -14.48 -2.42 3.09
C ALA A 260 -14.28 -3.21 4.40
N HIS A 261 -13.95 -4.50 4.31
CA HIS A 261 -13.90 -5.42 5.45
C HIS A 261 -12.49 -5.95 5.75
N GLY A 262 -11.48 -5.54 5.00
CA GLY A 262 -10.12 -6.01 5.14
C GLY A 262 -9.39 -6.09 3.81
N ILE A 263 -8.24 -6.74 3.80
CA ILE A 263 -7.47 -7.00 2.59
C ILE A 263 -7.96 -8.30 1.97
N GLY A 264 -8.49 -8.22 0.75
CA GLY A 264 -8.84 -9.37 -0.07
C GLY A 264 -7.59 -10.04 -0.63
N VAL A 265 -7.55 -11.35 -0.58
CA VAL A 265 -6.49 -12.20 -1.14
C VAL A 265 -7.09 -13.12 -2.18
N GLN A 266 -6.66 -12.97 -3.41
CA GLN A 266 -7.03 -13.86 -4.50
C GLN A 266 -5.94 -14.91 -4.70
N SER A 267 -6.33 -16.19 -4.62
CA SER A 267 -5.48 -17.33 -4.92
C SER A 267 -6.27 -18.36 -5.73
N GLY A 268 -5.84 -18.61 -6.96
CA GLY A 268 -6.62 -19.40 -7.91
C GLY A 268 -8.01 -18.80 -8.13
N THR A 269 -9.07 -19.59 -7.98
CA THR A 269 -10.47 -19.19 -8.19
C THR A 269 -11.17 -18.68 -6.93
N THR A 270 -10.44 -18.47 -5.84
CA THR A 270 -11.00 -18.13 -4.53
C THR A 270 -10.46 -16.77 -4.06
N ILE A 271 -11.35 -15.98 -3.45
CA ILE A 271 -10.97 -14.77 -2.70
C ILE A 271 -11.36 -14.97 -1.24
N VAL A 272 -10.43 -14.65 -0.35
CA VAL A 272 -10.63 -14.66 1.11
C VAL A 272 -10.12 -13.35 1.69
N LEU A 273 -10.55 -13.00 2.90
CA LEU A 273 -9.94 -11.90 3.63
C LEU A 273 -8.61 -12.35 4.25
N LEU A 274 -7.59 -11.53 4.08
CA LEU A 274 -6.32 -11.69 4.75
C LEU A 274 -6.48 -11.26 6.20
N ASP A 275 -6.62 -12.24 7.10
CA ASP A 275 -6.53 -12.00 8.53
C ASP A 275 -7.49 -10.91 9.04
N ASP A 276 -8.77 -11.13 8.82
CA ASP A 276 -9.90 -10.23 9.00
C ASP A 276 -10.08 -9.61 10.41
N ARG A 277 -9.30 -10.07 11.41
CA ARG A 277 -9.46 -9.68 12.81
C ARG A 277 -8.25 -8.97 13.45
N LYS A 278 -7.13 -8.87 12.76
CA LYS A 278 -5.94 -8.20 13.34
C LYS A 278 -6.07 -6.67 13.40
N LEU A 279 -6.95 -6.08 12.59
CA LEU A 279 -7.15 -4.63 12.49
C LEU A 279 -8.62 -4.23 12.64
N PRO A 280 -9.33 -4.61 13.72
CA PRO A 280 -10.75 -4.30 13.88
C PRO A 280 -11.02 -2.81 13.90
N ARG A 281 -10.11 -1.98 14.44
CA ARG A 281 -10.24 -0.52 14.44
C ARG A 281 -10.25 0.10 13.05
N LEU A 282 -9.59 -0.53 12.09
CA LEU A 282 -9.53 -0.05 10.72
C LEU A 282 -10.71 -0.54 9.87
N PHE A 283 -11.10 -1.81 10.02
CA PHE A 283 -12.01 -2.49 9.09
C PHE A 283 -13.37 -2.89 9.69
N ASP A 284 -13.55 -2.82 11.00
CA ASP A 284 -14.82 -3.15 11.64
C ASP A 284 -15.57 -1.87 12.05
N ALA A 285 -16.57 -1.50 11.24
CA ALA A 285 -17.39 -0.32 11.50
C ALA A 285 -18.11 -0.38 12.86
N THR A 286 -18.54 -1.59 13.28
CA THR A 286 -19.22 -1.79 14.56
C THR A 286 -18.30 -1.51 15.75
N PHE A 287 -17.07 -1.99 15.67
CA PHE A 287 -16.03 -1.71 16.66
C PHE A 287 -15.72 -0.21 16.73
N CYS A 288 -15.73 0.42 15.57
CA CYS A 288 -15.51 1.85 15.45
C CYS A 288 -16.60 2.71 16.08
N GLU A 289 -17.85 2.37 16.02
CA GLU A 289 -18.96 3.14 16.62
C GLU A 289 -18.86 3.24 18.14
N GLU A 290 -18.37 2.20 18.82
CA GLU A 290 -18.23 2.17 20.28
C GLU A 290 -17.05 3.01 20.80
N GLU A 291 -15.99 3.22 20.02
CA GLU A 291 -14.75 3.87 20.47
C GLU A 291 -14.46 5.24 19.83
N ASN A 292 -15.40 5.88 19.19
CA ASN A 292 -15.22 7.20 18.55
C ASN A 292 -14.19 7.17 17.39
N CYS A 293 -14.45 6.36 16.39
CA CYS A 293 -13.51 5.99 15.34
C CYS A 293 -13.15 7.07 14.32
N ALA A 294 -12.28 7.97 14.70
CA ALA A 294 -11.45 8.70 13.74
C ALA A 294 -10.41 7.80 13.01
N GLU A 295 -10.25 6.55 13.44
CA GLU A 295 -9.23 5.61 12.97
C GLU A 295 -9.77 4.54 11.98
N GLY A 296 -11.08 4.48 11.75
CA GLY A 296 -11.69 3.54 10.80
C GLY A 296 -11.46 3.95 9.34
N LEU A 297 -11.49 2.96 8.44
CA LEU A 297 -11.40 3.19 7.00
C LEU A 297 -12.54 4.12 6.55
N SER A 298 -12.20 5.21 5.87
CA SER A 298 -13.19 6.13 5.33
C SER A 298 -14.07 5.46 4.27
N PRO A 299 -15.37 5.72 4.22
CA PRO A 299 -16.25 5.24 3.14
C PRO A 299 -15.85 5.77 1.76
N HIS A 300 -15.04 6.82 1.70
CA HIS A 300 -14.54 7.43 0.46
C HIS A 300 -13.28 6.76 -0.11
N PHE A 301 -12.81 5.64 0.48
CA PHE A 301 -11.56 4.98 0.09
C PHE A 301 -11.52 4.57 -1.40
N GLY A 302 -12.65 4.32 -2.03
CA GLY A 302 -12.73 3.98 -3.45
C GLY A 302 -12.14 5.01 -4.40
N GLY A 303 -12.22 6.29 -4.04
CA GLY A 303 -11.74 7.41 -4.89
C GLY A 303 -10.29 7.79 -4.70
N CYS A 304 -9.66 7.42 -3.56
CA CYS A 304 -8.32 7.91 -3.22
C CYS A 304 -7.33 6.81 -2.82
N ALA A 305 -7.78 5.66 -2.34
CA ALA A 305 -6.88 4.60 -1.91
C ALA A 305 -6.02 4.08 -3.06
N ALA A 306 -4.76 3.76 -2.75
CA ALA A 306 -3.79 3.23 -3.69
C ALA A 306 -2.97 2.12 -3.03
N GLY A 307 -2.50 1.16 -3.82
CA GLY A 307 -1.70 0.06 -3.31
C GLY A 307 -0.56 -0.33 -4.23
N ILE A 308 0.42 -0.98 -3.66
CA ILE A 308 1.55 -1.56 -4.38
C ILE A 308 2.18 -2.69 -3.55
N CYS A 309 2.73 -3.68 -4.24
CA CYS A 309 3.64 -4.63 -3.62
C CYS A 309 5.08 -4.24 -3.93
N PHE A 310 5.95 -4.18 -2.92
CA PHE A 310 7.37 -3.89 -3.07
C PHE A 310 8.18 -4.73 -2.08
N ARG A 311 9.09 -5.58 -2.57
CA ARG A 311 9.98 -6.41 -1.76
C ARG A 311 9.29 -7.21 -0.66
N GLU A 312 8.32 -8.03 -1.02
CA GLU A 312 7.56 -8.89 -0.09
C GLU A 312 6.74 -8.12 0.96
N ARG A 313 6.44 -6.84 0.66
CA ARG A 313 5.56 -6.01 1.48
C ARG A 313 4.48 -5.37 0.64
N LEU A 314 3.29 -5.36 1.17
CA LEU A 314 2.16 -4.62 0.61
C LEU A 314 2.09 -3.25 1.28
N TYR A 315 1.88 -2.22 0.49
CA TYR A 315 1.67 -0.86 0.94
C TYR A 315 0.33 -0.38 0.44
N PHE A 316 -0.54 0.04 1.34
CA PHE A 316 -1.86 0.58 1.02
C PHE A 316 -1.99 1.98 1.62
N ALA A 317 -2.08 2.99 0.78
CA ALA A 317 -2.43 4.33 1.20
C ALA A 317 -3.94 4.41 1.38
N LEU A 318 -4.41 4.78 2.57
CA LEU A 318 -5.80 4.73 2.97
C LEU A 318 -6.25 6.03 3.64
N PRO A 319 -7.49 6.49 3.38
CA PRO A 319 -8.12 7.57 4.12
C PRO A 319 -8.77 7.04 5.39
N LEU A 320 -8.74 7.80 6.46
CA LEU A 320 -9.38 7.46 7.73
C LEU A 320 -10.58 8.37 8.03
N GLY A 321 -11.50 7.86 8.85
CA GLY A 321 -12.66 8.61 9.34
C GLY A 321 -13.58 9.06 8.20
N GLN A 322 -13.67 10.33 7.94
CA GLN A 322 -14.47 10.94 6.86
C GLN A 322 -13.59 11.59 5.78
N GLU A 323 -12.29 11.33 5.79
CA GLU A 323 -11.37 11.96 4.86
C GLU A 323 -11.56 11.42 3.43
N THR A 324 -11.31 12.28 2.45
CA THR A 324 -11.30 11.97 1.01
C THR A 324 -9.88 11.91 0.45
N VAL A 325 -8.89 12.08 1.32
CA VAL A 325 -7.46 12.01 1.00
C VAL A 325 -6.82 10.98 1.94
N ASN A 326 -5.88 10.20 1.42
CA ASN A 326 -5.19 9.21 2.24
C ASN A 326 -4.38 9.88 3.35
N SER A 327 -4.52 9.41 4.56
CA SER A 327 -3.85 9.93 5.76
C SER A 327 -2.84 8.95 6.36
N ILE A 328 -2.94 7.68 6.00
CA ILE A 328 -1.99 6.64 6.42
C ILE A 328 -1.53 5.79 5.25
N VAL A 329 -0.40 5.11 5.45
CA VAL A 329 0.02 3.95 4.66
C VAL A 329 0.05 2.73 5.58
N LEU A 330 -0.79 1.76 5.28
CA LEU A 330 -0.77 0.44 5.91
C LEU A 330 0.28 -0.42 5.21
N GLU A 331 1.31 -0.83 5.93
CA GLU A 331 2.30 -1.80 5.48
C GLU A 331 1.95 -3.19 6.04
N TYR A 332 1.96 -4.20 5.17
CA TYR A 332 1.85 -5.61 5.55
C TYR A 332 3.08 -6.37 5.06
N ASP A 333 3.80 -6.98 5.98
CA ASP A 333 4.96 -7.85 5.68
C ASP A 333 4.45 -9.27 5.40
N LEU A 334 4.56 -9.71 4.14
CA LEU A 334 4.06 -11.02 3.67
C LEU A 334 4.78 -12.20 4.32
N ALA A 335 6.05 -12.02 4.70
CA ALA A 335 6.83 -13.10 5.30
C ALA A 335 6.59 -13.25 6.81
N ARG A 336 6.20 -12.16 7.49
CA ARG A 336 6.00 -12.13 8.96
C ARG A 336 4.55 -12.01 9.37
N GLU A 337 3.66 -11.76 8.41
CA GLU A 337 2.23 -11.57 8.63
C GLU A 337 1.91 -10.49 9.67
N THR A 338 2.64 -9.39 9.63
CA THR A 338 2.51 -8.29 10.59
C THR A 338 2.16 -6.98 9.90
N TYR A 339 1.41 -6.13 10.60
CA TYR A 339 0.97 -4.82 10.13
C TYR A 339 1.71 -3.70 10.84
N VAL A 340 2.06 -2.66 10.10
CA VAL A 340 2.59 -1.39 10.61
C VAL A 340 1.92 -0.24 9.87
N LEU A 341 1.68 0.85 10.58
CA LEU A 341 1.09 2.08 10.03
C LEU A 341 2.18 3.13 9.81
N HIS A 342 2.11 3.86 8.71
CA HIS A 342 2.96 5.02 8.44
C HIS A 342 2.08 6.24 8.18
N ASP A 343 2.42 7.38 8.78
CA ASP A 343 1.68 8.65 8.67
C ASP A 343 2.60 9.85 8.38
N GLU A 344 3.84 9.58 7.95
CA GLU A 344 4.80 10.64 7.62
C GLU A 344 4.37 11.47 6.42
N ILE A 345 3.75 10.85 5.43
CA ILE A 345 3.31 11.46 4.18
C ILE A 345 1.89 10.98 3.85
N ALA A 346 1.02 11.91 3.50
CA ALA A 346 -0.26 11.61 2.87
C ALA A 346 0.00 11.19 1.41
N VAL A 347 -0.04 9.89 1.13
CA VAL A 347 0.31 9.32 -0.17
C VAL A 347 -0.92 9.21 -1.06
N ARG A 348 -0.86 9.70 -2.30
CA ARG A 348 -1.91 9.59 -3.32
C ARG A 348 -1.70 8.44 -4.30
N GLY A 349 -0.46 8.04 -4.52
CA GLY A 349 -0.12 6.97 -5.45
C GLY A 349 1.30 6.48 -5.24
N PHE A 350 1.55 5.26 -5.73
CA PHE A 350 2.86 4.62 -5.65
C PHE A 350 3.38 4.26 -7.03
N ALA A 351 4.71 4.17 -7.16
CA ALA A 351 5.37 3.62 -8.33
C ALA A 351 6.67 2.92 -7.94
N ARG A 352 7.15 2.03 -8.81
CA ARG A 352 8.49 1.43 -8.71
C ARG A 352 9.43 2.11 -9.68
N SER A 353 10.60 2.48 -9.20
CA SER A 353 11.75 2.85 -10.01
C SER A 353 12.85 1.82 -9.81
N GLY A 354 13.56 1.38 -10.83
CA GLY A 354 14.42 0.24 -10.65
C GLY A 354 15.57 -0.01 -11.61
N LEU A 355 15.99 0.93 -12.46
CA LEU A 355 17.10 0.68 -13.39
C LEU A 355 18.41 0.32 -12.70
N MET A 356 18.81 1.10 -11.70
CA MET A 356 20.07 0.93 -10.98
C MET A 356 19.87 0.29 -9.60
N ARG A 357 18.87 0.76 -8.88
CA ARG A 357 18.51 0.32 -7.53
C ARG A 357 17.02 0.49 -7.34
N GLU A 358 16.33 -0.62 -7.12
CA GLU A 358 14.89 -0.56 -6.85
C GLU A 358 14.54 0.38 -5.70
N ARG A 359 13.62 1.28 -5.97
CA ARG A 359 13.06 2.24 -5.02
C ARG A 359 11.54 2.21 -5.08
N LEU A 360 10.94 2.33 -3.93
CA LEU A 360 9.52 2.63 -3.81
C LEU A 360 9.35 4.15 -3.83
N LEU A 361 8.63 4.64 -4.83
CA LEU A 361 8.28 6.04 -4.96
C LEU A 361 6.83 6.25 -4.51
N ALA A 362 6.57 7.39 -3.90
CA ALA A 362 5.25 7.80 -3.44
C ALA A 362 4.97 9.25 -3.88
N LEU A 363 3.79 9.48 -4.43
CA LEU A 363 3.27 10.82 -4.71
C LEU A 363 2.62 11.36 -3.44
N GLY A 364 3.15 12.43 -2.88
CA GLY A 364 2.57 13.11 -1.72
C GLY A 364 1.35 13.96 -2.08
N ALA A 365 0.53 14.24 -1.10
CA ALA A 365 -0.62 15.16 -1.24
C ALA A 365 -0.18 16.58 -1.61
N ASP A 366 1.06 16.96 -1.31
CA ASP A 366 1.70 18.20 -1.71
C ASP A 366 2.18 18.24 -3.18
N GLY A 367 1.97 17.14 -3.92
CA GLY A 367 2.37 16.97 -5.31
C GLY A 367 3.83 16.55 -5.52
N LYS A 368 4.65 16.49 -4.47
CA LYS A 368 6.04 16.03 -4.59
C LYS A 368 6.13 14.53 -4.69
N VAL A 369 7.19 14.05 -5.33
CA VAL A 369 7.51 12.63 -5.37
C VAL A 369 8.58 12.32 -4.33
N TYR A 370 8.33 11.35 -3.48
CA TYR A 370 9.20 10.91 -2.41
C TYR A 370 9.75 9.52 -2.69
N ALA A 371 11.00 9.29 -2.32
CA ALA A 371 11.54 7.94 -2.19
C ALA A 371 11.32 7.45 -0.76
N LEU A 372 10.64 6.32 -0.60
CA LEU A 372 10.41 5.68 0.70
C LEU A 372 11.59 4.78 1.09
N GLY A 373 11.77 4.54 2.39
CA GLY A 373 12.84 3.70 2.90
C GLY A 373 14.20 4.43 2.97
N THR A 374 14.19 5.73 3.17
CA THR A 374 15.39 6.58 3.30
C THR A 374 15.84 6.72 4.74
N GLU A 375 16.96 7.44 4.95
CA GLU A 375 17.54 7.63 6.29
C GLU A 375 16.75 8.56 7.21
N ASN A 376 15.80 9.33 6.70
CA ASN A 376 14.93 10.16 7.53
C ASN A 376 14.03 9.28 8.41
N THR A 377 13.61 9.80 9.55
CA THR A 377 12.68 9.10 10.45
C THR A 377 11.59 10.05 10.89
N ALA A 378 10.35 9.60 10.78
CA ALA A 378 9.19 10.25 11.36
C ALA A 378 9.11 10.05 12.88
N GLY A 379 8.17 10.71 13.51
CA GLY A 379 7.80 10.39 14.89
C GLY A 379 7.25 8.97 14.98
N ALA A 380 7.79 8.17 15.88
CA ALA A 380 7.47 6.74 16.00
C ALA A 380 6.67 6.44 17.27
N GLN A 381 5.79 5.44 17.22
CA GLN A 381 5.02 4.98 18.37
C GLN A 381 4.77 3.47 18.31
N TRP A 382 4.94 2.82 19.45
CA TRP A 382 4.59 1.41 19.66
C TRP A 382 3.93 1.23 21.01
N THR A 383 2.77 0.60 21.05
CA THR A 383 1.95 0.49 22.27
C THR A 383 1.54 -0.96 22.49
N THR A 384 1.75 -1.49 23.68
CA THR A 384 1.28 -2.84 24.05
C THR A 384 -0.24 -2.90 24.17
N PRO A 385 -0.86 -4.09 24.09
CA PRO A 385 -2.16 -4.33 24.70
C PRO A 385 -2.09 -4.13 26.22
N TRP A 386 -3.23 -4.25 26.91
CA TRP A 386 -3.23 -4.32 28.38
C TRP A 386 -2.60 -5.65 28.84
N ILE A 387 -1.70 -5.58 29.82
CA ILE A 387 -0.95 -6.71 30.37
C ILE A 387 -1.35 -6.85 31.83
N ASP A 388 -1.87 -8.02 32.22
CA ASP A 388 -2.23 -8.36 33.60
C ASP A 388 -1.21 -9.32 34.27
N PHE A 389 -0.17 -9.70 33.52
CA PHE A 389 0.87 -10.66 33.99
C PHE A 389 0.31 -12.05 34.34
N GLY A 390 -0.83 -12.42 33.74
CA GLY A 390 -1.50 -13.71 33.99
C GLY A 390 -2.22 -13.81 35.32
N THR A 391 -2.49 -12.68 36.00
CA THR A 391 -3.21 -12.66 37.28
C THR A 391 -3.99 -11.34 37.47
N SER A 392 -5.18 -11.44 37.99
CA SER A 392 -6.05 -10.30 38.30
C SER A 392 -5.67 -9.57 39.61
N GLU A 393 -4.64 -10.04 40.33
CA GLU A 393 -4.21 -9.40 41.54
C GLU A 393 -3.57 -8.04 41.29
N GLU A 394 -3.62 -7.19 42.30
CA GLU A 394 -2.99 -5.89 42.29
C GLU A 394 -1.46 -6.02 42.39
N LYS A 395 -0.75 -5.28 41.54
CA LYS A 395 0.71 -5.27 41.46
C LYS A 395 1.25 -3.85 41.52
N VAL A 396 2.50 -3.72 41.86
CA VAL A 396 3.23 -2.46 41.79
C VAL A 396 4.41 -2.62 40.86
N LEU A 397 4.38 -1.92 39.73
CA LEU A 397 5.54 -1.80 38.85
C LEU A 397 6.55 -0.79 39.44
N ARG A 398 7.84 -1.16 39.42
CA ARG A 398 8.94 -0.34 39.95
C ARG A 398 9.94 0.16 38.92
N ALA A 399 10.07 -0.54 37.81
CA ALA A 399 10.96 -0.15 36.72
C ALA A 399 10.57 -0.79 35.40
N PHE A 400 11.02 -0.19 34.33
CA PHE A 400 11.17 -0.86 33.04
C PHE A 400 12.62 -0.82 32.58
N ALA A 401 12.99 -1.75 31.68
CA ALA A 401 14.27 -1.75 31.01
C ALA A 401 14.12 -2.09 29.52
N LEU A 402 14.87 -1.38 28.68
CA LEU A 402 15.01 -1.60 27.25
C LEU A 402 16.48 -1.67 26.90
N TYR A 403 16.89 -2.65 26.11
CA TYR A 403 18.26 -2.78 25.64
C TYR A 403 18.33 -2.45 24.16
N GLY A 404 19.28 -1.60 23.77
CA GLY A 404 19.46 -1.20 22.37
C GLY A 404 20.25 0.08 22.22
N ARG A 405 20.16 0.68 21.04
CA ARG A 405 20.80 1.94 20.69
C ARG A 405 19.77 3.03 20.45
N LEU A 406 20.18 4.26 20.74
CA LEU A 406 19.36 5.45 20.59
C LEU A 406 20.24 6.59 20.09
N GLU A 407 19.88 7.13 18.94
CA GLU A 407 20.58 8.23 18.26
C GLU A 407 19.61 9.39 18.00
N SER A 408 20.04 10.58 18.31
CA SER A 408 19.25 11.80 18.04
C SER A 408 20.20 12.94 17.68
N PRO A 409 19.83 13.84 16.78
CA PRO A 409 20.67 14.98 16.41
C PRO A 409 20.88 16.00 17.53
N GLY A 410 20.26 15.82 18.70
CA GLY A 410 20.42 16.70 19.87
C GLY A 410 20.51 15.92 21.18
N ARG A 411 21.04 16.55 22.25
CA ARG A 411 21.13 15.99 23.60
C ARG A 411 19.79 16.00 24.38
N ARG A 412 18.67 16.18 23.72
CA ARG A 412 17.34 16.24 24.36
C ARG A 412 16.79 14.84 24.58
N PRO A 413 15.89 14.65 25.58
CA PRO A 413 15.14 13.40 25.68
C PRO A 413 14.38 13.19 24.36
N CYS A 414 14.61 12.04 23.72
CA CYS A 414 14.12 11.78 22.36
C CYS A 414 13.16 10.60 22.30
N VAL A 415 13.16 9.72 23.30
CA VAL A 415 12.15 8.65 23.44
C VAL A 415 11.40 8.85 24.76
N ARG A 416 10.10 8.85 24.68
CA ARG A 416 9.16 8.88 25.79
C ARG A 416 8.62 7.48 26.01
N VAL A 417 8.72 6.97 27.23
CA VAL A 417 8.09 5.73 27.65
C VAL A 417 7.02 6.06 28.68
N THR A 418 5.76 5.76 28.34
CA THR A 418 4.61 5.93 29.24
C THR A 418 4.17 4.55 29.71
N VAL A 419 4.10 4.36 31.02
CA VAL A 419 3.48 3.19 31.63
C VAL A 419 2.17 3.64 32.25
N GLU A 420 1.08 3.04 31.83
CA GLU A 420 -0.28 3.35 32.25
C GLU A 420 -0.90 2.17 33.00
N SER A 421 -1.76 2.44 33.96
CA SER A 421 -2.64 1.50 34.63
C SER A 421 -4.02 2.15 34.83
N GLU A 422 -5.00 1.40 35.32
CA GLU A 422 -6.32 1.93 35.68
C GLU A 422 -6.28 3.00 36.80
N ARG A 423 -5.15 3.10 37.52
CA ARG A 423 -4.93 4.09 38.59
C ARG A 423 -4.17 5.34 38.17
N GLY A 424 -3.66 5.38 36.96
CA GLY A 424 -2.92 6.52 36.43
C GLY A 424 -1.76 6.14 35.52
N LYS A 425 -0.88 7.11 35.25
CA LYS A 425 0.23 6.93 34.33
C LYS A 425 1.54 7.49 34.89
N LYS A 426 2.64 6.91 34.44
CA LYS A 426 4.01 7.39 34.71
C LYS A 426 4.75 7.55 33.40
N VAL A 427 5.38 8.70 33.21
CA VAL A 427 6.16 9.04 32.02
C VAL A 427 7.65 9.06 32.40
N ARG A 428 8.49 8.47 31.56
CA ARG A 428 9.94 8.52 31.63
C ARG A 428 10.51 8.82 30.27
N TYR A 429 11.64 9.48 30.27
CA TYR A 429 12.34 9.86 29.06
C TYR A 429 13.67 9.13 28.96
N LEU A 430 14.03 8.74 27.74
CA LEU A 430 15.33 8.21 27.38
C LEU A 430 16.08 9.25 26.54
N GLU A 431 17.38 9.34 26.81
CA GLU A 431 18.27 10.26 26.13
C GLU A 431 19.26 9.48 25.28
N ALA A 432 19.61 10.03 24.13
CA ALA A 432 20.68 9.48 23.29
C ALA A 432 22.03 9.63 24.00
N LEU A 433 22.67 8.50 24.29
CA LEU A 433 23.96 8.44 24.97
C LEU A 433 25.10 7.99 24.04
N GLY A 434 24.91 8.12 22.73
CA GLY A 434 25.85 7.72 21.69
C GLY A 434 25.42 6.43 20.95
N PRO A 435 26.18 6.01 19.92
CA PRO A 435 25.75 4.97 18.97
C PRO A 435 25.84 3.53 19.48
N ARG A 436 26.39 3.32 20.67
CA ARG A 436 26.55 1.97 21.25
C ARG A 436 25.27 1.49 21.90
N GLU A 437 25.02 0.19 21.83
CA GLU A 437 23.93 -0.46 22.58
C GLU A 437 24.13 -0.32 24.09
N LYS A 438 23.05 -0.04 24.79
CA LYS A 438 23.01 0.18 26.23
C LYS A 438 21.70 -0.30 26.82
N LEU A 439 21.74 -0.57 28.14
CA LEU A 439 20.53 -0.83 28.92
C LEU A 439 19.94 0.51 29.41
N TYR A 440 18.76 0.83 28.93
CA TYR A 440 17.97 1.96 29.40
C TYR A 440 16.98 1.53 30.45
N LYS A 441 17.39 1.60 31.72
CA LYS A 441 16.54 1.28 32.88
C LYS A 441 16.03 2.56 33.56
N ARG A 442 14.72 2.63 33.82
CA ARG A 442 14.09 3.77 34.53
C ARG A 442 13.21 3.25 35.65
N ARG A 443 13.38 3.84 36.84
CA ARG A 443 12.59 3.52 38.04
C ARG A 443 11.38 4.43 38.15
N PHE A 444 10.28 3.88 38.62
CA PHE A 444 9.04 4.57 38.97
C PHE A 444 8.25 3.70 39.97
N ARG A 445 7.09 4.17 40.40
CA ARG A 445 6.17 3.33 41.19
C ARG A 445 4.75 3.60 40.64
N LEU A 446 4.08 2.53 40.24
CA LEU A 446 2.72 2.58 39.71
C LEU A 446 2.00 1.29 40.12
N GLY A 447 0.91 1.44 40.90
CA GLY A 447 0.01 0.35 41.27
C GLY A 447 -1.06 0.12 40.22
N GLY A 448 -1.51 -1.11 40.07
CA GLY A 448 -2.61 -1.49 39.22
C GLY A 448 -2.75 -3.00 39.06
N ARG A 449 -3.85 -3.42 38.45
CA ARG A 449 -4.08 -4.82 38.07
C ARG A 449 -3.58 -5.11 36.65
N ARG A 450 -3.72 -4.15 35.76
CA ARG A 450 -3.30 -4.21 34.36
C ARG A 450 -2.50 -2.98 33.97
N PHE A 451 -1.58 -3.16 33.05
CA PHE A 451 -0.66 -2.13 32.61
C PHE A 451 -0.55 -2.10 31.09
N ARG A 452 -0.28 -0.94 30.56
CA ARG A 452 0.00 -0.72 29.16
C ARG A 452 1.27 0.12 29.02
N VAL A 453 2.10 -0.21 28.05
CA VAL A 453 3.35 0.52 27.80
C VAL A 453 3.28 1.14 26.41
N ASP A 454 3.51 2.44 26.34
CA ASP A 454 3.68 3.22 25.11
C ASP A 454 5.12 3.68 25.01
N ILE A 455 5.75 3.39 23.89
CA ILE A 455 7.11 3.83 23.52
C ILE A 455 6.96 4.75 22.33
N SER A 456 7.24 6.04 22.51
CA SER A 456 7.11 7.03 21.44
C SER A 456 8.40 7.85 21.28
N ALA A 457 8.78 8.12 20.04
CA ALA A 457 9.97 8.88 19.68
C ALA A 457 9.60 10.10 18.84
N VAL A 458 10.32 11.20 19.03
CA VAL A 458 10.16 12.41 18.21
C VAL A 458 10.81 12.20 16.82
N SER A 459 10.33 12.95 15.83
CA SER A 459 10.90 12.95 14.48
C SER A 459 12.41 13.23 14.51
N GLY A 460 13.16 12.57 13.63
CA GLY A 460 14.62 12.63 13.57
C GLY A 460 15.34 11.73 14.58
N THR A 461 14.61 11.00 15.44
CA THR A 461 15.20 10.05 16.39
C THR A 461 15.33 8.67 15.74
N ARG A 462 16.55 8.13 15.76
CA ARG A 462 16.81 6.74 15.37
C ARG A 462 16.98 5.89 16.62
N PHE A 463 16.23 4.83 16.73
CA PHE A 463 16.38 3.86 17.80
C PHE A 463 16.26 2.44 17.27
N CYS A 464 16.87 1.49 18.00
CA CYS A 464 16.72 0.07 17.74
C CYS A 464 16.87 -0.66 19.09
N PHE A 465 15.75 -1.14 19.62
CA PHE A 465 15.72 -1.96 20.84
C PHE A 465 15.70 -3.43 20.44
N THR A 466 16.71 -4.18 20.90
CA THR A 466 16.99 -5.57 20.49
C THR A 466 16.72 -6.60 21.59
N GLY A 467 16.59 -6.19 22.84
CA GLY A 467 16.45 -7.07 24.01
C GLY A 467 15.04 -7.23 24.55
N GLY A 468 14.02 -6.80 23.78
CA GLY A 468 12.66 -6.80 24.29
C GLY A 468 12.40 -5.71 25.33
N LEU A 469 11.30 -5.85 26.09
CA LEU A 469 10.90 -4.95 27.17
C LEU A 469 10.80 -5.74 28.49
N GLU A 470 11.55 -5.33 29.49
CA GLU A 470 11.46 -5.90 30.86
C GLU A 470 10.64 -4.97 31.77
N LEU A 471 9.74 -5.54 32.55
CA LEU A 471 8.96 -4.86 33.60
C LEU A 471 9.26 -5.51 34.95
N GLU A 472 9.66 -4.70 35.95
CA GLU A 472 9.99 -5.18 37.30
C GLU A 472 8.81 -4.90 38.23
N THR A 473 8.33 -5.95 38.90
CA THR A 473 7.27 -5.87 39.93
C THR A 473 7.82 -6.01 41.33
N GLU A 474 7.07 -5.51 42.29
CA GLU A 474 7.32 -5.67 43.73
C GLU A 474 7.10 -7.09 44.15
#